data_b3847fbc3d4b20f5ebef713ce9b8ad16
#
_entry.id   b3847fbc3d4b20f5ebef713ce9b8ad16
#
_cell.length_a   1.000
_cell.length_b   1.000
_cell.length_c   1.000
_cell.angle_alpha   90.00
_cell.angle_beta   90.00
_cell.angle_gamma   90.00
#
_symmetry.space_group_name_H-M   'P 1'
#
loop_
_entity.id
_entity.type
_entity.pdbx_description
1 polymer ?
#
loop_
_entity_poly.entity_id
_entity_poly.type
_entity_poly.pdbx_seq_one_letter_code
_entity_poly.pdbx_strand_id
1 'polypeptide(L)' 'MKSSHDNIRVGSVTLVYSVMQRGWVYPGLPPVKNPLKAQRLAEELNK' A
#
# COMPACT_ATOMS: atom_id res chain seq x y z
N MET A 1 -19.25 4.73 -2.02
CA MET A 1 -18.69 4.49 -0.68
C MET A 1 -17.22 4.13 -0.77
N LYS A 2 -16.43 4.69 0.12
CA LYS A 2 -15.00 4.46 0.08
C LYS A 2 -14.62 3.21 0.85
N SER A 3 -13.84 2.34 0.22
CA SER A 3 -13.35 1.13 0.86
C SER A 3 -12.09 1.45 1.67
N SER A 4 -11.95 0.79 2.82
CA SER A 4 -10.75 0.94 3.63
C SER A 4 -9.55 0.20 3.01
N HIS A 5 -9.80 -0.58 1.96
CA HIS A 5 -8.78 -1.36 1.28
C HIS A 5 -8.47 -0.83 -0.11
N ASP A 6 -8.63 0.48 -0.30
CA ASP A 6 -8.27 1.09 -1.57
C ASP A 6 -6.76 1.14 -1.72
N ASN A 7 -6.32 1.21 -2.98
CA ASN A 7 -4.89 1.37 -3.26
C ASN A 7 -4.38 2.66 -2.63
N ILE A 8 -3.14 2.62 -2.19
CA ILE A 8 -2.49 3.79 -1.59
C ILE A 8 -1.56 4.39 -2.62
N ARG A 9 -1.75 5.68 -2.89
CA ARG A 9 -0.93 6.37 -3.88
C ARG A 9 -0.29 7.60 -3.27
N VAL A 10 1.03 7.67 -3.39
CA VAL A 10 1.82 8.82 -2.91
C VAL A 10 2.79 9.18 -4.02
N GLY A 11 2.58 10.34 -4.65
CA GLY A 11 3.43 10.76 -5.76
C GLY A 11 3.40 9.73 -6.87
N SER A 12 4.56 9.19 -7.22
CA SER A 12 4.67 8.17 -8.26
C SER A 12 4.61 6.74 -7.72
N VAL A 13 4.43 6.60 -6.40
CA VAL A 13 4.38 5.29 -5.76
C VAL A 13 2.93 4.86 -5.58
N THR A 14 2.60 3.64 -5.98
CA THR A 14 1.27 3.09 -5.78
C THR A 14 1.39 1.72 -5.13
N LEU A 15 0.77 1.57 -3.96
CA LEU A 15 0.66 0.28 -3.31
C LEU A 15 -0.72 -0.28 -3.62
N VAL A 16 -0.75 -1.47 -4.22
CA VAL A 16 -2.01 -2.09 -4.63
C VAL A 16 -2.47 -3.04 -3.53
N TYR A 17 -3.72 -2.92 -3.13
CA TYR A 17 -4.25 -3.84 -2.13
C TYR A 17 -4.55 -5.19 -2.76
N SER A 18 -4.04 -6.24 -2.15
CA SER A 18 -4.27 -7.62 -2.61
C SER A 18 -5.20 -8.33 -1.64
N VAL A 19 -6.37 -8.72 -2.13
CA VAL A 19 -7.33 -9.47 -1.32
C VAL A 19 -6.75 -10.82 -0.91
N MET A 20 -6.02 -11.46 -1.81
CA MET A 20 -5.45 -12.77 -1.54
C MET A 20 -4.40 -12.72 -0.46
N GLN A 21 -3.58 -11.68 -0.44
CA GLN A 21 -2.53 -11.53 0.55
C GLN A 21 -2.98 -10.71 1.74
N ARG A 22 -4.15 -10.11 1.65
CA ARG A 22 -4.75 -9.30 2.71
C ARG A 22 -3.86 -8.14 3.12
N GLY A 23 -3.29 -7.47 2.12
CA GLY A 23 -2.41 -6.35 2.40
C GLY A 23 -2.03 -5.62 1.15
N TRP A 24 -1.32 -4.51 1.32
CA TRP A 24 -0.83 -3.72 0.21
C TRP A 24 0.49 -4.30 -0.27
N VAL A 25 0.62 -4.44 -1.59
CA VAL A 25 1.80 -5.05 -2.19
C VAL A 25 2.52 -4.06 -3.08
N TYR A 26 3.84 -4.22 -3.16
CA TYR A 26 4.69 -3.42 -4.01
C TYR A 26 5.82 -4.32 -4.49
N PRO A 27 6.27 -4.17 -5.75
CA PRO A 27 7.32 -5.06 -6.27
C PRO A 27 8.57 -5.05 -5.39
N GLY A 28 9.02 -6.24 -5.03
CA GLY A 28 10.23 -6.40 -4.24
C GLY A 28 10.03 -6.31 -2.74
N LEU A 29 8.79 -6.11 -2.28
CA LEU A 29 8.52 -5.97 -0.86
C LEU A 29 7.43 -6.93 -0.42
N PRO A 30 7.46 -7.38 0.85
CA PRO A 30 6.41 -8.24 1.37
C PRO A 30 5.12 -7.44 1.56
N PRO A 31 3.97 -8.13 1.63
CA PRO A 31 2.69 -7.45 1.84
C PRO A 31 2.65 -6.72 3.18
N VAL A 32 2.05 -5.54 3.17
CA VAL A 32 1.87 -4.74 4.39
C VAL A 32 0.40 -4.75 4.76
N LYS A 33 0.08 -5.30 5.91
CA LYS A 33 -1.31 -5.47 6.32
C LYS A 33 -1.88 -4.28 7.06
N ASN A 34 -1.02 -3.48 7.66
CA ASN A 34 -1.46 -2.31 8.43
C ASN A 34 -1.54 -1.09 7.52
N PRO A 35 -2.73 -0.46 7.42
CA PRO A 35 -2.88 0.69 6.52
C PRO A 35 -1.97 1.86 6.87
N LEU A 36 -1.73 2.12 8.14
CA LEU A 36 -0.83 3.21 8.52
C LEU A 36 0.60 2.91 8.10
N LYS A 37 1.02 1.66 8.25
CA LYS A 37 2.36 1.27 7.83
C LYS A 37 2.47 1.33 6.31
N ALA A 38 1.42 0.92 5.60
CA ALA A 38 1.42 0.98 4.14
C ALA A 38 1.55 2.43 3.67
N GLN A 39 0.81 3.33 4.31
CA GLN A 39 0.87 4.75 3.97
C GLN A 39 2.30 5.28 4.19
N ARG A 40 2.89 4.96 5.32
CA ARG A 40 4.25 5.40 5.61
C ARG A 40 5.25 4.82 4.63
N LEU A 41 5.07 3.56 4.28
CA LEU A 41 5.95 2.93 3.31
C LEU A 41 5.89 3.65 1.97
N ALA A 42 4.68 3.98 1.53
CA ALA A 42 4.52 4.70 0.27
C ALA A 42 5.23 6.04 0.32
N GLU A 43 5.14 6.74 1.45
CA GLU A 43 5.82 8.03 1.60
C GLU A 43 7.33 7.86 1.56
N GLU A 44 7.84 6.80 2.21
CA GLU A 44 9.28 6.54 2.19
C GLU A 44 9.76 6.20 0.78
N LEU A 45 9.00 5.41 0.07
CA LEU A 45 9.38 5.01 -1.28
C LEU A 45 9.35 6.18 -2.25
N ASN A 46 8.58 7.21 -1.94
CA ASN A 46 8.43 8.37 -2.80
C ASN A 46 9.47 9.45 -2.56
N LYS A 47 10.37 9.24 -1.66
CA LYS A 47 11.41 10.24 -1.38
C LYS A 47 12.35 10.48 -2.54
#